data_1248fc22c21c97e972a4647df132788c
#
_entry.id   1248fc22c21c97e972a4647df132788c
#
_cell.length_a   1.000
_cell.length_b   1.000
_cell.length_c   1.000
_cell.angle_alpha   90.00
_cell.angle_beta   90.00
_cell.angle_gamma   90.00
#
_symmetry.space_group_name_H-M   'P 1'
#
loop_
_entity.id
_entity.type
_entity.pdbx_description
1 polymer ?
#
loop_
_entity_poly.entity_id
_entity_poly.type
_entity_poly.pdbx_seq_one_letter_code
_entity_poly.pdbx_strand_id
1 'polypeptide(L)'
;MNILIIGDIVGTRSISYLKENLWKTRDKYKIDYVIANGENASEIHGVSAKDARDILDSGVDFITLGNHTWNKRDIYAFLDTNTDVIIRPANYHGSAPGYGYAIVDIQGYRALIMNVLGQVFMDPVGDPFDAVEYILAREEGNFDFSILDVHAEATSEKYAIARVFDGKVDVIFGTHTHVPTADEQILPGGSAYVTDLGMTGPRNGVLGVDSERTLTKMRLHMPSQFIVADGEISADAIIVTLDGDKVNGIKRITF
;
A
#
# COMPACT_ATOMS: atom_id res chain seq x y z
N MET A 1 -2.36 -20.12 3.76
CA MET A 1 -1.39 -19.02 3.73
C MET A 1 -2.07 -17.75 4.20
N ASN A 2 -1.41 -16.95 5.06
CA ASN A 2 -1.93 -15.69 5.57
C ASN A 2 -1.03 -14.53 5.13
N ILE A 3 -1.60 -13.58 4.40
CA ILE A 3 -0.91 -12.37 3.95
C ILE A 3 -1.42 -11.19 4.77
N LEU A 4 -0.52 -10.46 5.43
CA LEU A 4 -0.81 -9.21 6.12
C LEU A 4 -0.54 -8.05 5.17
N ILE A 5 -1.52 -7.18 5.00
CA ILE A 5 -1.37 -5.97 4.17
C ILE A 5 -1.61 -4.76 5.05
N ILE A 6 -0.60 -3.91 5.17
CA ILE A 6 -0.53 -2.78 6.11
C ILE A 6 -0.74 -1.47 5.35
N GLY A 7 -1.56 -0.58 5.89
CA GLY A 7 -1.81 0.74 5.33
C GLY A 7 -0.60 1.67 5.34
N ASP A 8 -0.79 2.87 4.78
CA ASP A 8 0.26 3.87 4.54
C ASP A 8 1.13 4.14 5.77
N ILE A 9 2.43 3.89 5.67
CA ILE A 9 3.39 4.16 6.75
C ILE A 9 3.70 5.66 6.79
N VAL A 10 3.37 6.33 7.88
CA VAL A 10 3.54 7.79 8.06
C VAL A 10 4.65 8.11 9.04
N GLY A 11 5.79 8.56 8.50
CA GLY A 11 6.95 9.00 9.26
C GLY A 11 7.80 7.89 9.86
N THR A 12 9.04 8.23 10.19
CA THR A 12 10.06 7.27 10.68
C THR A 12 9.70 6.64 12.05
N ARG A 13 8.90 7.32 12.87
CA ARG A 13 8.39 6.74 14.14
C ARG A 13 7.50 5.53 13.89
N SER A 14 6.75 5.52 12.78
CA SER A 14 5.91 4.38 12.39
C SER A 14 6.75 3.19 11.93
N ILE A 15 7.89 3.43 11.30
CA ILE A 15 8.87 2.36 11.00
C ILE A 15 9.39 1.74 12.30
N SER A 16 9.76 2.58 13.27
CA SER A 16 10.21 2.09 14.59
C SER A 16 9.14 1.27 15.30
N TYR A 17 7.88 1.72 15.23
CA TYR A 17 6.73 1.01 15.78
C TYR A 17 6.55 -0.38 15.12
N LEU A 18 6.65 -0.48 13.81
CA LEU A 18 6.60 -1.77 13.09
C LEU A 18 7.74 -2.68 13.54
N LYS A 19 8.97 -2.17 13.67
CA LYS A 19 10.13 -2.95 14.12
C LYS A 19 9.93 -3.59 15.50
N GLU A 20 9.19 -2.92 16.39
CA GLU A 20 8.91 -3.41 17.75
C GLU A 20 7.72 -4.39 17.83
N ASN A 21 6.73 -4.25 16.94
CA ASN A 21 5.43 -4.90 17.07
C ASN A 21 5.08 -5.90 15.97
N LEU A 22 5.64 -5.75 14.75
CA LEU A 22 5.24 -6.55 13.59
C LEU A 22 5.54 -8.04 13.78
N TRP A 23 6.69 -8.41 14.34
CA TRP A 23 7.04 -9.80 14.58
C TRP A 23 6.11 -10.51 15.56
N LYS A 24 5.62 -9.80 16.57
CA LYS A 24 4.60 -10.33 17.50
C LYS A 24 3.26 -10.55 16.76
N THR A 25 2.91 -9.63 15.86
CA THR A 25 1.70 -9.74 15.05
C THR A 25 1.81 -10.87 14.04
N ARG A 26 2.97 -11.03 13.38
CA ARG A 26 3.25 -12.18 12.49
C ARG A 26 3.08 -13.51 13.22
N ASP A 27 3.64 -13.66 14.41
CA ASP A 27 3.51 -14.89 15.21
C ASP A 27 2.07 -15.14 15.67
N LYS A 28 1.41 -14.11 16.21
CA LYS A 28 0.02 -14.18 16.70
C LYS A 28 -0.96 -14.65 15.64
N TYR A 29 -0.83 -14.16 14.42
CA TYR A 29 -1.76 -14.45 13.33
C TYR A 29 -1.23 -15.43 12.30
N LYS A 30 -0.04 -16.00 12.53
CA LYS A 30 0.64 -16.95 11.62
C LYS A 30 0.77 -16.36 10.22
N ILE A 31 1.35 -15.17 10.15
CA ILE A 31 1.52 -14.41 8.90
C ILE A 31 2.73 -14.97 8.14
N ASP A 32 2.48 -15.36 6.90
CA ASP A 32 3.49 -15.90 5.99
C ASP A 32 4.20 -14.79 5.20
N TYR A 33 3.49 -13.72 4.85
CA TYR A 33 4.01 -12.62 4.04
C TYR A 33 3.40 -11.28 4.43
N VAL A 34 4.17 -10.19 4.35
CA VAL A 34 3.74 -8.84 4.74
C VAL A 34 3.98 -7.85 3.61
N ILE A 35 2.93 -7.17 3.17
CA ILE A 35 2.97 -6.06 2.23
C ILE A 35 2.63 -4.78 2.99
N ALA A 36 3.32 -3.66 2.70
CA ALA A 36 2.98 -2.36 3.28
C ALA A 36 3.14 -1.24 2.25
N ASN A 37 2.27 -0.23 2.31
CA ASN A 37 2.47 0.98 1.54
C ASN A 37 3.45 1.91 2.28
N GLY A 38 4.59 2.22 1.63
CA GLY A 38 5.70 2.98 2.23
C GLY A 38 5.81 4.42 1.76
N GLU A 39 4.87 4.94 0.98
CA GLU A 39 5.04 6.22 0.28
C GLU A 39 5.24 7.45 1.18
N ASN A 40 4.77 7.38 2.45
CA ASN A 40 4.84 8.49 3.41
C ASN A 40 5.82 8.24 4.57
N ALA A 41 6.70 7.25 4.44
CA ALA A 41 7.56 6.76 5.50
C ALA A 41 8.70 7.74 5.90
N SER A 42 9.18 8.59 4.96
CA SER A 42 10.19 9.61 5.27
C SER A 42 9.52 10.93 5.62
N GLU A 43 9.37 11.20 6.90
CA GLU A 43 8.62 12.37 7.42
C GLU A 43 7.14 12.29 7.03
N ILE A 44 6.66 13.07 6.03
CA ILE A 44 5.26 13.09 5.61
C ILE A 44 5.09 12.65 4.15
N HIS A 45 6.12 12.83 3.33
CA HIS A 45 6.05 12.56 1.89
C HIS A 45 7.30 11.87 1.38
N GLY A 46 7.09 10.82 0.61
CA GLY A 46 8.13 10.02 -0.01
C GLY A 46 8.73 8.97 0.94
N VAL A 47 9.58 8.14 0.39
CA VAL A 47 10.41 7.17 1.11
C VAL A 47 11.85 7.29 0.61
N SER A 48 12.81 7.43 1.52
CA SER A 48 14.22 7.38 1.20
C SER A 48 14.68 5.94 1.03
N ALA A 49 15.79 5.73 0.31
CA ALA A 49 16.39 4.40 0.20
C ALA A 49 16.77 3.80 1.57
N LYS A 50 17.13 4.65 2.54
CA LYS A 50 17.38 4.23 3.92
C LYS A 50 16.10 3.76 4.59
N ASP A 51 15.04 4.57 4.53
CA ASP A 51 13.77 4.24 5.19
C ASP A 51 13.10 3.02 4.55
N ALA A 52 13.24 2.82 3.23
CA ALA A 52 12.81 1.59 2.57
C ALA A 52 13.50 0.34 3.12
N ARG A 53 14.83 0.40 3.35
CA ARG A 53 15.55 -0.69 4.03
C ARG A 53 15.07 -0.89 5.46
N ASP A 54 14.89 0.20 6.22
CA ASP A 54 14.40 0.14 7.61
C ASP A 54 12.98 -0.47 7.69
N ILE A 55 12.12 -0.25 6.69
CA ILE A 55 10.81 -0.91 6.56
C ILE A 55 11.00 -2.42 6.34
N LEU A 56 11.84 -2.83 5.40
CA LEU A 56 12.13 -4.24 5.15
C LEU A 56 12.73 -4.92 6.39
N ASP A 57 13.68 -4.25 7.06
CA ASP A 57 14.30 -4.73 8.30
C ASP A 57 13.31 -4.84 9.47
N SER A 58 12.16 -4.17 9.40
CA SER A 58 11.10 -4.29 10.41
C SER A 58 10.30 -5.59 10.31
N GLY A 59 10.46 -6.34 9.21
CA GLY A 59 9.72 -7.57 8.93
C GLY A 59 8.62 -7.41 7.87
N VAL A 60 8.60 -6.30 7.15
CA VAL A 60 7.83 -6.14 5.90
C VAL A 60 8.60 -6.85 4.79
N ASP A 61 7.90 -7.67 4.00
CA ASP A 61 8.52 -8.44 2.92
C ASP A 61 8.44 -7.69 1.58
N PHE A 62 7.43 -6.82 1.38
CA PHE A 62 7.22 -6.09 0.13
C PHE A 62 6.63 -4.70 0.35
N ILE A 63 7.10 -3.71 -0.43
CA ILE A 63 6.66 -2.31 -0.32
C ILE A 63 5.95 -1.88 -1.60
N THR A 64 4.73 -1.33 -1.46
CA THR A 64 4.06 -0.55 -2.50
C THR A 64 4.23 0.95 -2.23
N LEU A 65 4.03 1.76 -3.24
CA LEU A 65 4.16 3.22 -3.15
C LEU A 65 2.89 3.92 -3.68
N GLY A 66 2.97 5.23 -3.84
CA GLY A 66 1.85 6.05 -4.29
C GLY A 66 2.31 7.33 -5.00
N ASN A 67 1.51 8.42 -4.87
CA ASN A 67 1.77 9.67 -5.56
C ASN A 67 3.00 10.44 -5.03
N HIS A 68 3.51 10.10 -3.85
CA HIS A 68 4.72 10.69 -3.29
C HIS A 68 6.01 9.92 -3.62
N THR A 69 5.96 8.93 -4.51
CA THR A 69 7.11 8.10 -4.92
C THR A 69 8.36 8.93 -5.25
N TRP A 70 8.21 10.08 -5.89
CA TRP A 70 9.32 10.88 -6.41
C TRP A 70 9.89 11.93 -5.44
N ASN A 71 9.36 12.03 -4.24
CA ASN A 71 9.72 13.09 -3.29
C ASN A 71 11.13 12.96 -2.70
N LYS A 72 11.74 11.77 -2.73
CA LYS A 72 13.12 11.52 -2.28
C LYS A 72 13.94 10.97 -3.45
N ARG A 73 14.99 11.70 -3.86
CA ARG A 73 15.78 11.33 -5.06
C ARG A 73 16.55 10.02 -4.93
N ASP A 74 16.97 9.67 -3.73
CA ASP A 74 17.77 8.46 -3.47
C ASP A 74 16.95 7.17 -3.65
N ILE A 75 15.61 7.25 -3.64
CA ILE A 75 14.76 6.09 -3.93
C ILE A 75 14.86 5.63 -5.39
N TYR A 76 15.23 6.50 -6.34
CA TYR A 76 15.22 6.16 -7.77
C TYR A 76 16.14 4.98 -8.09
N ALA A 77 17.38 5.05 -7.65
CA ALA A 77 18.33 3.95 -7.83
C ALA A 77 17.94 2.69 -7.03
N PHE A 78 17.28 2.89 -5.89
CA PHE A 78 16.79 1.77 -5.08
C PHE A 78 15.66 1.03 -5.80
N LEU A 79 14.72 1.73 -6.44
CA LEU A 79 13.65 1.16 -7.25
C LEU A 79 14.17 0.35 -8.44
N ASP A 80 15.25 0.81 -9.09
CA ASP A 80 15.84 0.11 -10.24
C ASP A 80 16.57 -1.19 -9.84
N THR A 81 17.05 -1.28 -8.59
CA THR A 81 17.92 -2.38 -8.14
C THR A 81 17.27 -3.36 -7.17
N ASN A 82 16.07 -3.06 -6.66
CA ASN A 82 15.37 -3.90 -5.66
C ASN A 82 13.94 -4.23 -6.11
N THR A 83 13.81 -4.65 -7.34
CA THR A 83 12.52 -4.86 -8.02
C THR A 83 11.68 -6.02 -7.47
N ASP A 84 12.26 -6.83 -6.63
CA ASP A 84 11.68 -7.99 -5.94
C ASP A 84 11.09 -7.67 -4.56
N VAL A 85 11.32 -6.45 -4.04
CA VAL A 85 10.84 -6.04 -2.71
C VAL A 85 10.14 -4.68 -2.68
N ILE A 86 10.15 -3.93 -3.78
CA ILE A 86 9.49 -2.61 -3.87
C ILE A 86 9.03 -2.30 -5.29
N ILE A 87 7.82 -1.77 -5.42
CA ILE A 87 7.27 -1.28 -6.69
C ILE A 87 6.70 0.13 -6.54
N ARG A 88 6.67 0.85 -7.65
CA ARG A 88 5.98 2.14 -7.79
C ARG A 88 4.67 1.95 -8.57
N PRO A 89 3.76 2.94 -8.62
CA PRO A 89 2.57 2.84 -9.46
C PRO A 89 2.88 2.57 -10.95
N ALA A 90 2.15 1.62 -11.54
CA ALA A 90 2.38 1.13 -12.89
C ALA A 90 2.00 2.13 -13.98
N ASN A 91 1.01 2.99 -13.69
CA ASN A 91 0.51 4.01 -14.62
C ASN A 91 1.33 5.30 -14.66
N TYR A 92 2.51 5.36 -14.02
CA TYR A 92 3.55 6.30 -14.38
C TYR A 92 4.18 5.93 -15.72
N HIS A 93 4.80 6.89 -16.39
CA HIS A 93 5.47 6.66 -17.68
C HIS A 93 6.51 5.53 -17.58
N GLY A 94 6.57 4.65 -18.57
CA GLY A 94 7.43 3.45 -18.56
C GLY A 94 8.93 3.71 -18.47
N SER A 95 9.40 4.95 -18.75
CA SER A 95 10.81 5.35 -18.57
C SER A 95 11.11 5.87 -17.16
N ALA A 96 10.13 5.92 -16.25
CA ALA A 96 10.38 6.29 -14.87
C ALA A 96 11.13 5.16 -14.13
N PRO A 97 12.00 5.48 -13.15
CA PRO A 97 12.74 4.48 -12.39
C PRO A 97 11.84 3.40 -11.76
N GLY A 98 12.32 2.17 -11.72
CA GLY A 98 11.62 1.03 -11.12
C GLY A 98 10.46 0.50 -11.94
N TYR A 99 9.75 -0.45 -11.37
CA TYR A 99 8.66 -1.17 -12.04
C TYR A 99 7.34 -0.98 -11.29
N GLY A 100 6.22 -1.18 -11.99
CA GLY A 100 4.87 -1.04 -11.43
C GLY A 100 4.25 -2.36 -10.96
N TYR A 101 4.95 -3.46 -11.13
CA TYR A 101 4.58 -4.78 -10.64
C TYR A 101 5.81 -5.66 -10.46
N ALA A 102 5.65 -6.72 -9.68
CA ALA A 102 6.65 -7.78 -9.51
C ALA A 102 5.95 -9.13 -9.35
N ILE A 103 6.65 -10.21 -9.73
CA ILE A 103 6.25 -11.58 -9.40
C ILE A 103 7.23 -12.09 -8.36
N VAL A 104 6.70 -12.48 -7.19
CA VAL A 104 7.49 -12.95 -6.05
C VAL A 104 7.01 -14.34 -5.61
N ASP A 105 7.91 -15.10 -5.00
CA ASP A 105 7.53 -16.39 -4.39
C ASP A 105 6.98 -16.16 -2.98
N ILE A 106 5.78 -16.66 -2.72
CA ILE A 106 5.19 -16.70 -1.38
C ILE A 106 4.80 -18.16 -1.07
N GLN A 107 5.60 -18.82 -0.25
CA GLN A 107 5.34 -20.20 0.15
C GLN A 107 5.23 -21.20 -1.03
N GLY A 108 6.01 -20.97 -2.09
CA GLY A 108 6.02 -21.81 -3.29
C GLY A 108 4.97 -21.43 -4.35
N TYR A 109 4.18 -20.37 -4.13
CA TYR A 109 3.25 -19.80 -5.10
C TYR A 109 3.81 -18.52 -5.68
N ARG A 110 3.66 -18.30 -6.97
CA ARG A 110 4.05 -17.06 -7.67
C ARG A 110 2.95 -16.02 -7.50
N ALA A 111 3.22 -15.01 -6.70
CA ALA A 111 2.32 -13.88 -6.47
C ALA A 111 2.65 -12.71 -7.40
N LEU A 112 1.70 -12.27 -8.22
CA LEU A 112 1.80 -11.03 -9.00
C LEU A 112 1.33 -9.86 -8.12
N ILE A 113 2.25 -8.99 -7.69
CA ILE A 113 1.93 -7.78 -6.92
C ILE A 113 1.97 -6.59 -7.86
N MET A 114 0.88 -5.80 -7.89
CA MET A 114 0.69 -4.63 -8.74
C MET A 114 0.34 -3.40 -7.90
N ASN A 115 0.69 -2.22 -8.38
CA ASN A 115 0.29 -0.95 -7.77
C ASN A 115 -0.14 0.05 -8.85
N VAL A 116 -1.24 0.77 -8.64
CA VAL A 116 -1.71 1.83 -9.54
C VAL A 116 -2.14 3.07 -8.77
N LEU A 117 -2.02 4.25 -9.40
CA LEU A 117 -2.62 5.49 -8.93
C LEU A 117 -4.00 5.69 -9.51
N GLY A 118 -4.91 6.23 -8.71
CA GLY A 118 -6.12 6.84 -9.22
C GLY A 118 -5.87 8.16 -9.96
N GLN A 119 -6.90 8.67 -10.63
CA GLN A 119 -6.86 9.93 -11.38
C GLN A 119 -7.78 10.99 -10.76
N VAL A 120 -8.82 10.57 -10.04
CA VAL A 120 -9.82 11.47 -9.47
C VAL A 120 -9.24 12.24 -8.28
N PHE A 121 -9.11 13.55 -8.41
CA PHE A 121 -8.48 14.48 -7.44
C PHE A 121 -6.98 14.24 -7.21
N MET A 122 -6.32 13.59 -8.15
CA MET A 122 -4.88 13.30 -8.10
C MET A 122 -4.15 13.93 -9.31
N ASP A 123 -2.83 13.92 -9.27
CA ASP A 123 -2.02 14.40 -10.39
C ASP A 123 -2.25 13.52 -11.65
N PRO A 124 -2.19 14.11 -12.85
CA PRO A 124 -2.40 13.37 -14.10
C PRO A 124 -1.39 12.25 -14.29
N VAL A 125 -1.90 11.03 -14.45
CA VAL A 125 -1.14 9.82 -14.75
C VAL A 125 -1.86 9.01 -15.83
N GLY A 126 -1.27 7.93 -16.31
CA GLY A 126 -1.94 6.99 -17.22
C GLY A 126 -3.19 6.35 -16.59
N ASP A 127 -4.04 5.77 -17.42
CA ASP A 127 -5.27 5.11 -16.97
C ASP A 127 -4.94 3.87 -16.11
N PRO A 128 -5.47 3.78 -14.87
CA PRO A 128 -5.21 2.63 -14.00
C PRO A 128 -5.83 1.31 -14.53
N PHE A 129 -6.96 1.37 -15.23
CA PHE A 129 -7.59 0.18 -15.82
C PHE A 129 -6.72 -0.40 -16.93
N ASP A 130 -6.26 0.45 -17.86
CA ASP A 130 -5.37 0.04 -18.96
C ASP A 130 -4.06 -0.55 -18.41
N ALA A 131 -3.52 0.04 -17.34
CA ALA A 131 -2.28 -0.44 -16.73
C ALA A 131 -2.43 -1.84 -16.13
N VAL A 132 -3.51 -2.11 -15.40
CA VAL A 132 -3.78 -3.44 -14.82
C VAL A 132 -4.08 -4.46 -15.92
N GLU A 133 -4.91 -4.12 -16.92
CA GLU A 133 -5.21 -5.01 -18.04
C GLU A 133 -3.95 -5.39 -18.81
N TYR A 134 -3.07 -4.42 -19.07
CA TYR A 134 -1.79 -4.67 -19.74
C TYR A 134 -0.92 -5.65 -18.94
N ILE A 135 -0.79 -5.47 -17.63
CA ILE A 135 0.03 -6.34 -16.77
C ILE A 135 -0.54 -7.76 -16.74
N LEU A 136 -1.84 -7.91 -16.52
CA LEU A 136 -2.51 -9.21 -16.49
C LEU A 136 -2.33 -9.98 -17.81
N ALA A 137 -2.51 -9.30 -18.95
CA ALA A 137 -2.34 -9.91 -20.26
C ALA A 137 -0.87 -10.29 -20.55
N ARG A 138 0.08 -9.45 -20.11
CA ARG A 138 1.51 -9.70 -20.30
C ARG A 138 2.03 -10.87 -19.48
N GLU A 139 1.54 -11.02 -18.25
CA GLU A 139 2.00 -12.03 -17.31
C GLU A 139 1.07 -13.25 -17.21
N GLU A 140 0.15 -13.40 -18.16
CA GLU A 140 -0.77 -14.56 -18.22
C GLU A 140 -0.01 -15.89 -18.17
N GLY A 141 -0.35 -16.74 -17.18
CA GLY A 141 0.29 -18.03 -16.92
C GLY A 141 1.63 -17.95 -16.14
N ASN A 142 2.14 -16.75 -15.84
CA ASN A 142 3.38 -16.56 -15.09
C ASN A 142 3.16 -16.43 -13.57
N PHE A 143 1.93 -16.31 -13.09
CA PHE A 143 1.59 -16.20 -11.69
C PHE A 143 0.47 -17.18 -11.31
N ASP A 144 0.34 -17.46 -10.02
CA ASP A 144 -0.66 -18.37 -9.45
C ASP A 144 -1.80 -17.58 -8.78
N PHE A 145 -1.51 -16.41 -8.18
CA PHE A 145 -2.49 -15.45 -7.67
C PHE A 145 -1.97 -14.01 -7.77
N SER A 146 -2.85 -13.03 -7.60
CA SER A 146 -2.54 -11.62 -7.85
C SER A 146 -3.05 -10.69 -6.75
N ILE A 147 -2.29 -9.61 -6.50
CA ILE A 147 -2.55 -8.59 -5.47
C ILE A 147 -2.43 -7.21 -6.11
N LEU A 148 -3.40 -6.33 -5.90
CA LEU A 148 -3.43 -4.97 -6.44
C LEU A 148 -3.62 -3.93 -5.34
N ASP A 149 -2.64 -3.03 -5.19
CA ASP A 149 -2.76 -1.78 -4.43
C ASP A 149 -3.32 -0.67 -5.34
N VAL A 150 -4.51 -0.15 -5.00
CA VAL A 150 -5.14 0.99 -5.66
C VAL A 150 -4.95 2.22 -4.80
N HIS A 151 -3.87 2.96 -5.07
CA HIS A 151 -3.52 4.18 -4.34
C HIS A 151 -4.30 5.38 -4.92
N ALA A 152 -5.46 5.71 -4.35
CA ALA A 152 -6.39 6.68 -4.90
C ALA A 152 -7.14 7.47 -3.82
N GLU A 153 -7.48 8.75 -4.12
CA GLU A 153 -8.28 9.60 -3.24
C GLU A 153 -9.75 9.17 -3.23
N ALA A 154 -10.35 8.98 -4.42
CA ALA A 154 -11.79 8.76 -4.52
C ALA A 154 -12.19 7.30 -4.24
N THR A 155 -13.03 7.09 -3.24
CA THR A 155 -13.58 5.76 -2.91
C THR A 155 -14.36 5.14 -4.08
N SER A 156 -15.06 5.97 -4.87
CA SER A 156 -15.79 5.53 -6.06
C SER A 156 -14.87 4.97 -7.14
N GLU A 157 -13.68 5.54 -7.31
CA GLU A 157 -12.68 5.05 -8.26
C GLU A 157 -12.10 3.70 -7.81
N LYS A 158 -11.73 3.57 -6.53
CA LYS A 158 -11.27 2.30 -5.95
C LYS A 158 -12.31 1.20 -6.14
N TYR A 159 -13.58 1.52 -5.87
CA TYR A 159 -14.68 0.56 -6.02
C TYR A 159 -14.94 0.19 -7.48
N ALA A 160 -14.83 1.16 -8.41
CA ALA A 160 -14.97 0.90 -9.85
C ALA A 160 -13.87 -0.04 -10.37
N ILE A 161 -12.61 0.20 -9.97
CA ILE A 161 -11.48 -0.66 -10.30
C ILE A 161 -11.72 -2.08 -9.75
N ALA A 162 -12.12 -2.19 -8.49
CA ALA A 162 -12.42 -3.48 -7.88
C ALA A 162 -13.54 -4.24 -8.62
N ARG A 163 -14.57 -3.55 -9.10
CA ARG A 163 -15.66 -4.18 -9.86
C ARG A 163 -15.25 -4.68 -11.24
N VAL A 164 -14.33 -3.99 -11.92
CA VAL A 164 -13.83 -4.40 -13.24
C VAL A 164 -12.91 -5.61 -13.12
N PHE A 165 -12.14 -5.68 -12.03
CA PHE A 165 -11.14 -6.73 -11.82
C PHE A 165 -11.60 -7.83 -10.85
N ASP A 166 -12.83 -7.80 -10.37
CA ASP A 166 -13.40 -8.87 -9.55
C ASP A 166 -13.38 -10.22 -10.29
N GLY A 167 -12.73 -11.21 -9.70
CA GLY A 167 -12.48 -12.51 -10.29
C GLY A 167 -11.33 -12.56 -11.32
N LYS A 168 -10.68 -11.43 -11.62
CA LYS A 168 -9.46 -11.36 -12.44
C LYS A 168 -8.21 -11.08 -11.60
N VAL A 169 -8.38 -10.38 -10.48
CA VAL A 169 -7.37 -10.09 -9.46
C VAL A 169 -7.87 -10.65 -8.14
N ASP A 170 -7.05 -11.42 -7.43
CA ASP A 170 -7.49 -12.16 -6.24
C ASP A 170 -7.62 -11.27 -5.01
N VAL A 171 -6.74 -10.29 -4.84
CA VAL A 171 -6.75 -9.36 -3.70
C VAL A 171 -6.65 -7.93 -4.21
N ILE A 172 -7.62 -7.08 -3.88
CA ILE A 172 -7.67 -5.68 -4.26
C ILE A 172 -7.86 -4.85 -2.98
N PHE A 173 -6.96 -3.93 -2.72
CA PHE A 173 -7.06 -3.03 -1.57
C PHE A 173 -6.74 -1.60 -1.96
N GLY A 174 -7.34 -0.66 -1.23
CA GLY A 174 -7.04 0.75 -1.42
C GLY A 174 -6.14 1.31 -0.34
N THR A 175 -5.38 2.36 -0.70
CA THR A 175 -4.51 3.16 0.14
C THR A 175 -4.71 4.66 -0.14
N HIS A 176 -3.96 5.56 0.46
CA HIS A 176 -3.92 7.01 0.27
C HIS A 176 -4.70 7.82 1.31
N THR A 177 -5.95 7.48 1.64
CA THR A 177 -6.76 8.38 2.48
C THR A 177 -6.36 8.36 3.95
N HIS A 178 -5.59 7.39 4.40
CA HIS A 178 -5.19 7.15 5.79
C HIS A 178 -6.35 6.84 6.74
N VAL A 179 -7.58 6.70 6.21
CA VAL A 179 -8.78 6.40 7.00
C VAL A 179 -9.27 5.00 6.67
N PRO A 180 -9.18 4.06 7.61
CA PRO A 180 -9.57 2.68 7.35
C PRO A 180 -11.09 2.59 7.14
N THR A 181 -11.50 1.96 6.04
CA THR A 181 -12.91 1.68 5.76
C THR A 181 -13.34 0.35 6.38
N ALA A 182 -14.65 0.18 6.59
CA ALA A 182 -15.23 -0.99 7.26
C ALA A 182 -16.01 -1.87 6.27
N ASP A 183 -15.47 -2.01 5.05
CA ASP A 183 -16.14 -2.68 3.93
C ASP A 183 -15.37 -3.89 3.42
N GLU A 184 -14.45 -4.43 4.24
CA GLU A 184 -13.71 -5.63 3.88
C GLU A 184 -14.67 -6.79 3.55
N GLN A 185 -14.53 -7.36 2.37
CA GLN A 185 -15.43 -8.38 1.85
C GLN A 185 -14.76 -9.26 0.79
N ILE A 186 -15.39 -10.39 0.49
CA ILE A 186 -15.14 -11.14 -0.72
C ILE A 186 -16.20 -10.73 -1.74
N LEU A 187 -15.77 -10.21 -2.87
CA LEU A 187 -16.64 -9.79 -3.97
C LEU A 187 -17.28 -11.01 -4.67
N PRO A 188 -18.36 -10.83 -5.44
CA PRO A 188 -19.06 -11.93 -6.09
C PRO A 188 -18.20 -12.79 -7.04
N GLY A 189 -17.17 -12.20 -7.68
CA GLY A 189 -16.20 -12.92 -8.51
C GLY A 189 -15.12 -13.67 -7.74
N GLY A 190 -15.04 -13.47 -6.41
CA GLY A 190 -14.11 -14.16 -5.52
C GLY A 190 -12.95 -13.31 -5.02
N SER A 191 -12.79 -12.07 -5.47
CA SER A 191 -11.71 -11.18 -5.02
C SER A 191 -11.91 -10.71 -3.58
N ALA A 192 -10.87 -10.75 -2.74
CA ALA A 192 -10.85 -10.03 -1.48
C ALA A 192 -10.74 -8.52 -1.75
N TYR A 193 -11.56 -7.70 -1.09
CA TYR A 193 -11.60 -6.27 -1.29
C TYR A 193 -11.74 -5.47 0.01
N VAL A 194 -11.07 -4.33 0.08
CA VAL A 194 -11.32 -3.23 1.03
C VAL A 194 -11.05 -1.89 0.35
N THR A 195 -11.89 -0.90 0.59
CA THR A 195 -11.77 0.42 -0.04
C THR A 195 -10.52 1.19 0.43
N ASP A 196 -10.18 1.16 1.71
CA ASP A 196 -8.95 1.77 2.23
C ASP A 196 -8.47 1.05 3.49
N LEU A 197 -7.17 0.78 3.54
CA LEU A 197 -6.53 0.13 4.68
C LEU A 197 -6.39 1.03 5.90
N GLY A 198 -6.34 2.36 5.71
CA GLY A 198 -5.92 3.30 6.72
C GLY A 198 -4.41 3.53 6.72
N MET A 199 -3.82 3.74 7.89
CA MET A 199 -2.39 4.05 8.02
C MET A 199 -1.71 3.32 9.16
N THR A 200 -0.38 3.24 9.09
CA THR A 200 0.49 3.08 10.25
C THR A 200 0.99 4.45 10.66
N GLY A 201 0.47 4.99 11.75
CA GLY A 201 0.78 6.37 12.10
C GLY A 201 0.19 6.83 13.44
N PRO A 202 0.51 8.06 13.86
CA PRO A 202 0.01 8.65 15.10
C PRO A 202 -1.50 8.91 15.02
N ARG A 203 -2.23 8.50 16.06
CA ARG A 203 -3.70 8.62 16.14
C ARG A 203 -4.19 10.03 16.48
N ASN A 204 -3.35 10.85 17.13
CA ASN A 204 -3.76 12.15 17.64
C ASN A 204 -3.71 13.30 16.60
N GLY A 205 -3.30 13.01 15.38
CA GLY A 205 -3.20 14.00 14.30
C GLY A 205 -4.41 13.99 13.36
N VAL A 206 -4.32 14.80 12.33
CA VAL A 206 -5.20 14.74 11.16
C VAL A 206 -4.48 13.95 10.06
N LEU A 207 -4.88 12.71 9.83
CA LEU A 207 -4.24 11.80 8.86
C LEU A 207 -2.72 11.61 9.10
N GLY A 208 -2.33 11.54 10.38
CA GLY A 208 -0.91 11.41 10.76
C GLY A 208 -0.15 12.74 10.87
N VAL A 209 -0.75 13.87 10.48
CA VAL A 209 -0.18 15.22 10.51
C VAL A 209 -0.60 15.95 11.78
N ASP A 210 0.29 16.81 12.31
CA ASP A 210 0.01 17.68 13.46
C ASP A 210 -1.26 18.51 13.24
N SER A 211 -2.15 18.50 14.24
CA SER A 211 -3.47 19.11 14.13
C SER A 211 -3.42 20.63 14.00
N GLU A 212 -2.51 21.32 14.71
CA GLU A 212 -2.42 22.79 14.65
C GLU A 212 -1.94 23.24 13.26
N ARG A 213 -0.99 22.52 12.70
CA ARG A 213 -0.49 22.76 11.32
C ARG A 213 -1.59 22.58 10.29
N THR A 214 -2.36 21.51 10.44
CA THR A 214 -3.48 21.22 9.54
C THR A 214 -4.59 22.28 9.67
N LEU A 215 -4.96 22.64 10.90
CA LEU A 215 -6.00 23.66 11.14
C LEU A 215 -5.57 25.04 10.65
N THR A 216 -4.29 25.42 10.80
CA THR A 216 -3.76 26.67 10.25
C THR A 216 -3.98 26.73 8.72
N LYS A 217 -3.69 25.63 8.00
CA LYS A 217 -3.92 25.57 6.56
C LYS A 217 -5.41 25.55 6.20
N MET A 218 -6.23 24.75 6.87
CA MET A 218 -7.64 24.57 6.50
C MET A 218 -8.56 25.70 6.94
N ARG A 219 -8.34 26.28 8.13
CA ARG A 219 -9.21 27.36 8.67
C ARG A 219 -8.75 28.75 8.29
N LEU A 220 -7.43 28.97 8.31
CA LEU A 220 -6.88 30.31 8.07
C LEU A 220 -6.41 30.49 6.64
N HIS A 221 -6.40 29.43 5.83
CA HIS A 221 -5.87 29.41 4.45
C HIS A 221 -4.42 29.91 4.36
N MET A 222 -3.66 29.79 5.47
CA MET A 222 -2.27 30.21 5.54
C MET A 222 -1.33 29.05 5.21
N PRO A 223 -0.19 29.32 4.57
CA PRO A 223 0.85 28.31 4.39
C PRO A 223 1.27 27.71 5.73
N SER A 224 1.32 26.40 5.81
CA SER A 224 1.79 25.66 6.98
C SER A 224 2.62 24.46 6.52
N GLN A 225 3.79 24.29 7.10
CA GLN A 225 4.61 23.11 6.87
C GLN A 225 3.99 21.94 7.68
N PHE A 226 3.64 20.87 7.00
CA PHE A 226 3.19 19.66 7.64
C PHE A 226 4.34 18.95 8.36
N ILE A 227 4.07 18.48 9.57
CA ILE A 227 4.95 17.62 10.36
C ILE A 227 4.16 16.44 10.87
N VAL A 228 4.82 15.32 11.13
CA VAL A 228 4.17 14.12 11.71
C VAL A 228 3.67 14.47 13.12
N ALA A 229 2.45 14.09 13.43
CA ALA A 229 1.85 14.32 14.75
C ALA A 229 2.60 13.52 15.83
N ASP A 230 2.53 14.03 17.06
CA ASP A 230 2.93 13.27 18.24
C ASP A 230 1.83 12.32 18.70
N GLY A 231 2.17 11.43 19.63
CA GLY A 231 1.22 10.55 20.30
C GLY A 231 1.43 9.07 20.01
N GLU A 232 0.42 8.29 20.36
CA GLU A 232 0.40 6.84 20.20
C GLU A 232 0.29 6.46 18.72
N ILE A 233 1.09 5.48 18.31
CA ILE A 233 1.09 4.94 16.94
C ILE A 233 0.34 3.62 16.95
N SER A 234 -0.41 3.36 15.90
CA SER A 234 -0.97 2.04 15.60
C SER A 234 -0.90 1.77 14.11
N ALA A 235 -1.00 0.51 13.74
CA ALA A 235 -1.01 0.07 12.36
C ALA A 235 -2.39 -0.50 11.99
N ASP A 236 -3.03 0.08 10.98
CA ASP A 236 -4.23 -0.47 10.36
C ASP A 236 -3.83 -1.43 9.25
N ALA A 237 -4.49 -2.58 9.18
CA ALA A 237 -4.14 -3.65 8.25
C ALA A 237 -5.32 -4.58 7.97
N ILE A 238 -5.18 -5.38 6.92
CA ILE A 238 -6.01 -6.56 6.69
C ILE A 238 -5.15 -7.82 6.71
N ILE A 239 -5.77 -8.93 7.08
CA ILE A 239 -5.24 -10.27 6.85
C ILE A 239 -6.09 -10.93 5.79
N VAL A 240 -5.47 -11.32 4.68
CA VAL A 240 -6.08 -12.15 3.65
C VAL A 240 -5.61 -13.57 3.84
N THR A 241 -6.56 -14.50 3.92
CA THR A 241 -6.27 -15.94 4.03
C THR A 241 -6.50 -16.59 2.68
N LEU A 242 -5.52 -17.34 2.18
CA LEU A 242 -5.62 -18.13 0.97
C LEU A 242 -5.54 -19.63 1.31
N ASP A 243 -6.33 -20.43 0.59
CA ASP A 243 -6.22 -21.89 0.54
C ASP A 243 -5.63 -22.28 -0.82
N GLY A 244 -4.35 -22.62 -0.82
CA GLY A 244 -3.57 -22.68 -2.05
C GLY A 244 -3.42 -21.28 -2.66
N ASP A 245 -3.88 -21.11 -3.90
CA ASP A 245 -3.92 -19.87 -4.67
C ASP A 245 -5.26 -19.12 -4.57
N LYS A 246 -6.26 -19.64 -3.82
CA LYS A 246 -7.61 -19.08 -3.75
C LYS A 246 -7.86 -18.33 -2.46
N VAL A 247 -8.48 -17.15 -2.59
CA VAL A 247 -8.93 -16.38 -1.42
C VAL A 247 -10.01 -17.16 -0.66
N ASN A 248 -9.80 -17.31 0.66
CA ASN A 248 -10.71 -17.97 1.58
C ASN A 248 -11.27 -17.04 2.67
N GLY A 249 -10.64 -15.89 2.89
CA GLY A 249 -11.11 -14.94 3.89
C GLY A 249 -10.34 -13.63 3.88
N ILE A 250 -10.99 -12.59 4.39
CA ILE A 250 -10.40 -11.28 4.65
C ILE A 250 -10.89 -10.78 6.00
N LYS A 251 -10.02 -10.18 6.78
CA LYS A 251 -10.42 -9.51 8.02
C LYS A 251 -9.52 -8.30 8.30
N ARG A 252 -10.11 -7.25 8.81
CA ARG A 252 -9.41 -6.07 9.28
C ARG A 252 -8.86 -6.28 10.69
N ILE A 253 -7.68 -5.75 10.94
CA ILE A 253 -7.04 -5.68 12.26
C ILE A 253 -6.40 -4.31 12.48
N THR A 254 -6.22 -3.94 13.74
CA THR A 254 -5.35 -2.84 14.17
C THR A 254 -4.42 -3.39 15.26
N PHE A 255 -3.17 -3.05 15.21
CA PHE A 255 -2.17 -3.46 16.20
C PHE A 255 -1.20 -2.34 16.52
#